data_96cceb612dfa16e619f969070c43d3e5
#
_entry.id   96cceb612dfa16e619f969070c43d3e5
#
_cell.length_a   1.000
_cell.length_b   1.000
_cell.length_c   1.000
_cell.angle_alpha   90.00
_cell.angle_beta   90.00
_cell.angle_gamma   90.00
#
_symmetry.space_group_name_H-M   'P 1'
#
loop_
_entity.id
_entity.type
_entity.pdbx_description
1 polymer ?
#
loop_
_entity_poly.entity_id
_entity_poly.type
_entity_poly.pdbx_seq_one_letter_code
_entity_poly.pdbx_strand_id
1 'polypeptide(L)'
;MSHDNVHLSIKNLTLFCAEKTIFSEVSLLIERNQISAITGPSGVGKSSFLQILNQMIREEKSLHVKGEVRFFDAHKSVDVLALHDKELPLLRQKILYVSQHPDILPFSIFDNMAFALRLQGFSKELIAQKVQQALKQVHLWDEVCERLHVKAHQLSGGQQQRLILARALALSPQILLLDEPTASLNEELSLHIESLLAELKKEITIVIVSHFKEQVARIADRVFEI
;
A
#
# COMPACT_ATOMS: atom_id res chain seq x y z
N MET A 1 23.53 15.48 -1.61
CA MET A 1 22.77 14.52 -0.76
C MET A 1 22.95 13.17 -1.41
N SER A 2 23.50 12.21 -0.70
CA SER A 2 23.71 10.85 -1.22
C SER A 2 22.35 10.23 -1.54
N HIS A 3 22.15 9.75 -2.77
CA HIS A 3 20.93 9.10 -3.22
C HIS A 3 20.69 7.72 -2.54
N ASP A 4 21.59 7.29 -1.68
CA ASP A 4 21.59 5.95 -1.08
C ASP A 4 20.39 5.66 -0.19
N ASN A 5 19.77 6.69 0.41
CA ASN A 5 18.61 6.52 1.28
C ASN A 5 17.27 6.76 0.57
N VAL A 6 17.26 7.21 -0.69
CA VAL A 6 16.01 7.46 -1.43
C VAL A 6 15.45 6.16 -1.98
N HIS A 7 14.16 5.91 -1.76
CA HIS A 7 13.43 4.76 -2.30
C HIS A 7 12.58 5.14 -3.52
N LEU A 8 11.88 6.29 -3.45
CA LEU A 8 11.18 6.89 -4.59
C LEU A 8 11.56 8.36 -4.74
N SER A 9 11.81 8.79 -5.97
CA SER A 9 11.97 10.19 -6.34
C SER A 9 10.87 10.58 -7.29
N ILE A 10 10.10 11.57 -6.91
CA ILE A 10 9.01 12.13 -7.68
C ILE A 10 9.42 13.55 -8.11
N LYS A 11 9.28 13.89 -9.41
CA LYS A 11 9.64 15.21 -9.94
C LYS A 11 8.56 15.72 -10.87
N ASN A 12 8.10 16.94 -10.59
CA ASN A 12 7.13 17.70 -11.41
C ASN A 12 5.91 16.86 -11.80
N LEU A 13 5.45 15.98 -10.87
CA LEU A 13 4.34 15.09 -11.13
C LEU A 13 3.05 15.87 -11.21
N THR A 14 2.34 15.74 -12.33
CA THR A 14 1.07 16.39 -12.59
C THR A 14 0.05 15.36 -13.06
N LEU A 15 -1.15 15.41 -12.48
CA LEU A 15 -2.28 14.54 -12.84
C LEU A 15 -3.41 15.36 -13.45
N PHE A 16 -3.91 14.89 -14.58
CA PHE A 16 -5.04 15.47 -15.32
C PHE A 16 -6.19 14.47 -15.41
N CYS A 17 -7.42 14.98 -15.36
CA CYS A 17 -8.63 14.27 -15.79
C CYS A 17 -9.25 15.05 -16.92
N ALA A 18 -9.19 14.55 -18.15
CA ALA A 18 -9.49 15.29 -19.37
C ALA A 18 -8.71 16.62 -19.41
N GLU A 19 -9.39 17.78 -19.42
CA GLU A 19 -8.75 19.10 -19.41
C GLU A 19 -8.51 19.68 -18.01
N LYS A 20 -9.02 19.02 -16.95
CA LYS A 20 -8.89 19.53 -15.58
C LYS A 20 -7.64 18.99 -14.92
N THR A 21 -6.79 19.87 -14.42
CA THR A 21 -5.68 19.50 -13.53
C THR A 21 -6.21 19.12 -12.14
N ILE A 22 -5.83 17.92 -11.67
CA ILE A 22 -6.17 17.43 -10.32
C ILE A 22 -5.13 17.94 -9.34
N PHE A 23 -3.85 17.69 -9.60
CA PHE A 23 -2.71 18.32 -8.91
C PHE A 23 -1.57 18.55 -9.89
N SER A 24 -0.65 19.48 -9.57
CA SER A 24 0.44 19.89 -10.47
C SER A 24 1.78 20.02 -9.77
N GLU A 25 2.84 19.70 -10.48
CA GLU A 25 4.24 19.95 -10.13
C GLU A 25 4.70 19.40 -8.78
N VAL A 26 4.06 18.31 -8.33
CA VAL A 26 4.43 17.65 -7.07
C VAL A 26 5.83 17.07 -7.21
N SER A 27 6.73 17.50 -6.33
CA SER A 27 8.12 17.01 -6.27
C SER A 27 8.48 16.67 -4.84
N LEU A 28 8.82 15.39 -4.59
CA LEU A 28 9.17 14.92 -3.25
C LEU A 28 10.06 13.66 -3.32
N LEU A 29 10.71 13.36 -2.21
CA LEU A 29 11.55 12.18 -2.03
C LEU A 29 10.98 11.32 -0.90
N ILE A 30 10.73 10.05 -1.18
CA ILE A 30 10.37 9.04 -0.20
C ILE A 30 11.67 8.29 0.18
N GLU A 31 12.02 8.36 1.44
CA GLU A 31 13.21 7.71 1.96
C GLU A 31 12.91 6.28 2.40
N ARG A 32 13.95 5.43 2.39
CA ARG A 32 13.85 4.02 2.81
C ARG A 32 13.55 3.93 4.30
N ASN A 33 12.77 2.91 4.65
CA ASN A 33 12.52 2.52 6.04
C ASN A 33 11.96 3.67 6.89
N GLN A 34 11.07 4.45 6.29
CA GLN A 34 10.35 5.55 6.92
C GLN A 34 8.87 5.49 6.55
N ILE A 35 8.04 6.14 7.38
CA ILE A 35 6.64 6.42 7.07
C ILE A 35 6.52 7.83 6.53
N SER A 36 6.17 7.97 5.26
CA SER A 36 5.85 9.24 4.61
C SER A 36 4.34 9.40 4.52
N ALA A 37 3.80 10.43 5.14
CA ALA A 37 2.37 10.75 5.05
C ALA A 37 2.11 11.75 3.93
N ILE A 38 1.10 11.46 3.10
CA ILE A 38 0.56 12.37 2.10
C ILE A 38 -0.74 12.95 2.63
N THR A 39 -0.78 14.26 2.77
CA THR A 39 -1.92 15.01 3.30
C THR A 39 -2.48 15.99 2.27
N GLY A 40 -3.60 16.61 2.55
CA GLY A 40 -4.24 17.58 1.68
C GLY A 40 -5.77 17.48 1.73
N PRO A 41 -6.50 18.39 1.08
CA PRO A 41 -7.97 18.41 1.06
C PRO A 41 -8.57 17.12 0.49
N SER A 42 -9.83 16.84 0.84
CA SER A 42 -10.56 15.74 0.21
C SER A 42 -10.72 15.99 -1.29
N GLY A 43 -10.52 14.95 -2.10
CA GLY A 43 -10.66 15.03 -3.57
C GLY A 43 -9.46 15.64 -4.31
N VAL A 44 -8.39 16.03 -3.63
CA VAL A 44 -7.18 16.60 -4.28
C VAL A 44 -6.35 15.58 -5.07
N GLY A 45 -6.68 14.30 -5.00
CA GLY A 45 -5.99 13.24 -5.76
C GLY A 45 -4.98 12.41 -4.97
N LYS A 46 -5.04 12.38 -3.62
CA LYS A 46 -4.11 11.60 -2.78
C LYS A 46 -4.10 10.11 -3.12
N SER A 47 -5.26 9.50 -3.25
CA SER A 47 -5.38 8.08 -3.66
C SER A 47 -4.81 7.85 -5.05
N SER A 48 -5.09 8.76 -5.99
CA SER A 48 -4.52 8.72 -7.35
C SER A 48 -3.00 8.87 -7.32
N PHE A 49 -2.47 9.72 -6.44
CA PHE A 49 -1.02 9.84 -6.25
C PHE A 49 -0.41 8.49 -5.84
N LEU A 50 -0.98 7.78 -4.85
CA LEU A 50 -0.51 6.44 -4.49
C LEU A 50 -0.61 5.45 -5.67
N GLN A 51 -1.71 5.47 -6.42
CA GLN A 51 -1.91 4.60 -7.59
C GLN A 51 -0.93 4.87 -8.73
N ILE A 52 -0.42 6.11 -8.87
CA ILE A 52 0.65 6.42 -9.82
C ILE A 52 1.94 5.69 -9.44
N LEU A 53 2.29 5.61 -8.15
CA LEU A 53 3.55 5.04 -7.68
C LEU A 53 3.68 3.53 -8.00
N ASN A 54 2.57 2.80 -8.16
CA ASN A 54 2.56 1.39 -8.56
C ASN A 54 1.89 1.14 -9.92
N GLN A 55 1.58 2.20 -10.65
CA GLN A 55 0.95 2.17 -11.98
C GLN A 55 -0.46 1.53 -12.03
N MET A 56 -1.20 1.48 -10.91
CA MET A 56 -2.62 1.12 -10.97
C MET A 56 -3.46 2.19 -11.66
N ILE A 57 -2.99 3.44 -11.67
CA ILE A 57 -3.64 4.57 -12.34
C ILE A 57 -3.89 4.32 -13.85
N ARG A 58 -3.13 3.44 -14.50
CA ARG A 58 -3.30 3.09 -15.92
C ARG A 58 -4.64 2.42 -16.25
N GLU A 59 -5.32 1.88 -15.25
CA GLU A 59 -6.64 1.27 -15.42
C GLU A 59 -7.72 2.35 -15.64
N GLU A 60 -7.43 3.60 -15.23
CA GLU A 60 -8.31 4.77 -15.37
C GLU A 60 -7.97 5.56 -16.65
N LYS A 61 -8.61 5.20 -17.77
CA LYS A 61 -8.31 5.77 -19.11
C LYS A 61 -8.53 7.28 -19.22
N SER A 62 -9.32 7.87 -18.33
CA SER A 62 -9.59 9.33 -18.30
C SER A 62 -8.48 10.12 -17.64
N LEU A 63 -7.53 9.46 -16.97
CA LEU A 63 -6.46 10.09 -16.23
C LEU A 63 -5.15 10.09 -17.04
N HIS A 64 -4.46 11.23 -17.03
CA HIS A 64 -3.18 11.41 -17.70
C HIS A 64 -2.13 11.94 -16.72
N VAL A 65 -0.97 11.30 -16.71
CA VAL A 65 0.15 11.64 -15.82
C VAL A 65 1.30 12.24 -16.61
N LYS A 66 1.88 13.33 -16.09
CA LYS A 66 3.15 13.91 -16.58
C LYS A 66 4.12 14.05 -15.43
N GLY A 67 5.42 14.03 -15.72
CA GLY A 67 6.48 14.11 -14.71
C GLY A 67 7.39 12.90 -14.72
N GLU A 68 8.10 12.69 -13.63
CA GLU A 68 9.02 11.56 -13.47
C GLU A 68 8.78 10.90 -12.11
N VAL A 69 8.73 9.57 -12.11
CA VAL A 69 8.71 8.75 -10.88
C VAL A 69 9.80 7.70 -10.98
N ARG A 70 10.84 7.82 -10.17
CA ARG A 70 11.93 6.84 -10.10
C ARG A 70 11.82 5.98 -8.84
N PHE A 71 11.83 4.69 -9.05
CA PHE A 71 11.98 3.68 -8.00
C PHE A 71 13.43 3.18 -7.96
N PHE A 72 14.06 3.24 -6.79
CA PHE A 72 15.43 2.80 -6.57
C PHE A 72 15.40 1.42 -5.89
N ASP A 73 15.64 0.38 -6.70
CA ASP A 73 15.69 -1.01 -6.24
C ASP A 73 17.13 -1.46 -6.13
N ALA A 74 17.62 -1.62 -4.91
CA ALA A 74 19.00 -2.01 -4.59
C ALA A 74 20.06 -1.25 -5.41
N HIS A 75 20.41 -1.76 -6.60
CA HIS A 75 21.45 -1.19 -7.46
C HIS A 75 20.91 -0.60 -8.78
N LYS A 76 19.59 -0.57 -8.96
CA LYS A 76 18.96 -0.10 -10.20
C LYS A 76 17.92 0.96 -9.91
N SER A 77 17.89 2.00 -10.74
CA SER A 77 16.76 2.93 -10.79
C SER A 77 15.85 2.57 -11.96
N VAL A 78 14.56 2.57 -11.70
CA VAL A 78 13.51 2.27 -12.68
C VAL A 78 12.62 3.47 -12.82
N ASP A 79 12.40 3.95 -14.06
CA ASP A 79 11.37 4.95 -14.34
C ASP A 79 10.01 4.24 -14.35
N VAL A 80 9.22 4.49 -13.31
CA VAL A 80 7.93 3.85 -13.09
C VAL A 80 6.92 4.19 -14.17
N LEU A 81 6.96 5.45 -14.71
CA LEU A 81 6.04 5.90 -15.74
C LEU A 81 6.36 5.31 -17.11
N ALA A 82 7.62 4.96 -17.36
CA ALA A 82 8.09 4.43 -18.65
C ALA A 82 7.97 2.91 -18.77
N LEU A 83 7.61 2.19 -17.68
CA LEU A 83 7.50 0.72 -17.70
C LEU A 83 6.45 0.23 -18.70
N HIS A 84 6.76 -0.88 -19.37
CA HIS A 84 5.80 -1.60 -20.20
C HIS A 84 4.88 -2.50 -19.35
N ASP A 85 3.71 -2.85 -19.87
CA ASP A 85 2.71 -3.65 -19.14
C ASP A 85 3.25 -5.00 -18.63
N LYS A 86 4.20 -5.60 -19.35
CA LYS A 86 4.85 -6.87 -18.94
C LYS A 86 5.71 -6.75 -17.68
N GLU A 87 6.14 -5.53 -17.33
CA GLU A 87 7.00 -5.24 -16.17
C GLU A 87 6.18 -4.86 -14.93
N LEU A 88 4.92 -4.43 -15.13
CA LEU A 88 4.04 -3.99 -14.03
C LEU A 88 3.81 -5.06 -12.96
N PRO A 89 3.64 -6.36 -13.27
CA PRO A 89 3.50 -7.38 -12.22
C PRO A 89 4.70 -7.43 -11.26
N LEU A 90 5.92 -7.24 -11.76
CA LEU A 90 7.12 -7.22 -10.92
C LEU A 90 7.21 -5.94 -10.08
N LEU A 91 6.84 -4.79 -10.64
CA LEU A 91 6.74 -3.55 -9.89
C LEU A 91 5.71 -3.69 -8.76
N ARG A 92 4.51 -4.18 -9.07
CA ARG A 92 3.39 -4.33 -8.13
C ARG A 92 3.65 -5.36 -7.02
N GLN A 93 4.59 -6.28 -7.20
CA GLN A 93 5.07 -7.15 -6.12
C GLN A 93 5.97 -6.40 -5.12
N LYS A 94 6.72 -5.41 -5.60
CA LYS A 94 7.63 -4.61 -4.76
C LYS A 94 6.95 -3.42 -4.12
N ILE A 95 6.02 -2.80 -4.83
CA ILE A 95 5.25 -1.63 -4.40
C ILE A 95 3.78 -2.02 -4.32
N LEU A 96 3.36 -2.46 -3.14
CA LEU A 96 1.99 -2.90 -2.91
C LEU A 96 1.09 -1.74 -2.49
N TYR A 97 -0.11 -1.70 -3.06
CA TYR A 97 -1.16 -0.73 -2.71
C TYR A 97 -2.29 -1.42 -1.96
N VAL A 98 -2.69 -0.83 -0.86
CA VAL A 98 -3.86 -1.21 -0.06
C VAL A 98 -4.86 -0.07 -0.14
N SER A 99 -5.99 -0.32 -0.77
CA SER A 99 -7.07 0.64 -1.00
C SER A 99 -7.86 0.93 0.28
N GLN A 100 -8.50 2.10 0.32
CA GLN A 100 -9.42 2.50 1.39
C GLN A 100 -10.61 1.53 1.50
N HIS A 101 -11.17 1.13 0.36
CA HIS A 101 -12.26 0.15 0.31
C HIS A 101 -11.67 -1.26 0.11
N PRO A 102 -12.01 -2.21 0.99
CA PRO A 102 -11.46 -3.56 0.90
C PRO A 102 -11.85 -4.29 -0.40
N ASP A 103 -10.86 -4.56 -1.26
CA ASP A 103 -11.03 -5.41 -2.45
C ASP A 103 -10.95 -6.89 -2.04
N ILE A 104 -12.06 -7.39 -1.52
CA ILE A 104 -12.18 -8.79 -1.10
C ILE A 104 -12.50 -9.67 -2.31
N LEU A 105 -11.61 -10.62 -2.58
CA LEU A 105 -11.82 -11.61 -3.62
C LEU A 105 -12.97 -12.56 -3.22
N PRO A 106 -13.75 -13.09 -4.18
CA PRO A 106 -14.90 -13.98 -3.90
C PRO A 106 -14.48 -15.38 -3.43
N PHE A 107 -13.43 -15.44 -2.62
CA PHE A 107 -12.80 -16.65 -2.09
C PHE A 107 -13.00 -16.76 -0.57
N SER A 108 -12.50 -17.86 0.00
CA SER A 108 -12.39 -18.03 1.46
C SER A 108 -11.39 -17.01 2.05
N ILE A 109 -11.39 -16.87 3.39
CA ILE A 109 -10.40 -16.06 4.10
C ILE A 109 -8.98 -16.55 3.76
N PHE A 110 -8.76 -17.86 3.85
CA PHE A 110 -7.47 -18.47 3.53
C PHE A 110 -7.06 -18.23 2.06
N ASP A 111 -7.98 -18.44 1.12
CA ASP A 111 -7.65 -18.27 -0.29
C ASP A 111 -7.43 -16.81 -0.70
N ASN A 112 -8.07 -15.84 -0.03
CA ASN A 112 -7.73 -14.43 -0.19
C ASN A 112 -6.26 -14.14 0.14
N MET A 113 -5.73 -14.78 1.18
CA MET A 113 -4.34 -14.66 1.60
C MET A 113 -3.40 -15.46 0.69
N ALA A 114 -3.78 -16.69 0.35
CA ALA A 114 -2.93 -17.65 -0.33
C ALA A 114 -2.81 -17.41 -1.83
N PHE A 115 -3.77 -16.71 -2.45
CA PHE A 115 -3.85 -16.58 -3.92
C PHE A 115 -2.56 -16.05 -4.54
N ALA A 116 -2.08 -14.89 -4.09
CA ALA A 116 -0.87 -14.28 -4.64
C ALA A 116 0.40 -15.08 -4.28
N LEU A 117 0.44 -15.71 -3.10
CA LEU A 117 1.56 -16.57 -2.68
C LEU A 117 1.68 -17.81 -3.56
N ARG A 118 0.53 -18.41 -3.95
CA ARG A 118 0.52 -19.53 -4.92
C ARG A 118 1.06 -19.12 -6.29
N LEU A 119 0.71 -17.92 -6.77
CA LEU A 119 1.23 -17.39 -8.04
C LEU A 119 2.75 -17.16 -8.00
N GLN A 120 3.30 -16.87 -6.83
CA GLN A 120 4.75 -16.76 -6.61
C GLN A 120 5.45 -18.12 -6.45
N GLY A 121 4.70 -19.24 -6.46
CA GLY A 121 5.26 -20.59 -6.41
C GLY A 121 5.66 -21.08 -5.01
N PHE A 122 5.19 -20.45 -3.94
CA PHE A 122 5.46 -20.92 -2.57
C PHE A 122 4.82 -22.31 -2.31
N SER A 123 5.49 -23.12 -1.48
CA SER A 123 4.94 -24.41 -1.03
C SER A 123 3.72 -24.22 -0.13
N LYS A 124 2.88 -25.25 -0.03
CA LYS A 124 1.67 -25.21 0.80
C LYS A 124 1.97 -24.92 2.26
N GLU A 125 3.06 -25.50 2.80
CA GLU A 125 3.52 -25.34 4.17
C GLU A 125 3.95 -23.90 4.43
N LEU A 126 4.72 -23.32 3.51
CA LEU A 126 5.19 -21.94 3.63
C LEU A 126 4.04 -20.94 3.49
N ILE A 127 3.08 -21.22 2.60
CA ILE A 127 1.85 -20.42 2.48
C ILE A 127 1.09 -20.42 3.81
N ALA A 128 0.86 -21.58 4.41
CA ALA A 128 0.15 -21.68 5.69
C ALA A 128 0.84 -20.86 6.80
N GLN A 129 2.17 -20.94 6.88
CA GLN A 129 2.97 -20.17 7.84
C GLN A 129 2.85 -18.66 7.61
N LYS A 130 3.02 -18.19 6.37
CA LYS A 130 2.90 -16.77 6.01
C LYS A 130 1.50 -16.23 6.28
N VAL A 131 0.46 -17.01 5.95
CA VAL A 131 -0.94 -16.64 6.23
C VAL A 131 -1.17 -16.48 7.73
N GLN A 132 -0.76 -17.45 8.53
CA GLN A 132 -0.91 -17.38 9.98
C GLN A 132 -0.15 -16.18 10.57
N GLN A 133 1.10 -15.98 10.16
CA GLN A 133 1.93 -14.89 10.64
C GLN A 133 1.29 -13.53 10.32
N ALA A 134 0.90 -13.32 9.06
CA ALA A 134 0.32 -12.05 8.64
C ALA A 134 -1.03 -11.76 9.30
N LEU A 135 -1.89 -12.77 9.49
CA LEU A 135 -3.15 -12.61 10.23
C LEU A 135 -2.91 -12.30 11.72
N LYS A 136 -1.86 -12.84 12.34
CA LYS A 136 -1.46 -12.49 13.70
C LYS A 136 -0.97 -11.05 13.79
N GLN A 137 -0.15 -10.59 12.85
CA GLN A 137 0.37 -9.22 12.83
C GLN A 137 -0.75 -8.17 12.85
N VAL A 138 -1.84 -8.41 12.14
CA VAL A 138 -3.00 -7.49 12.07
C VAL A 138 -4.08 -7.80 13.12
N HIS A 139 -3.79 -8.64 14.11
CA HIS A 139 -4.75 -9.07 15.15
C HIS A 139 -6.07 -9.59 14.60
N LEU A 140 -6.02 -10.37 13.53
CA LEU A 140 -7.19 -11.01 12.95
C LEU A 140 -7.21 -12.52 13.19
N TRP A 141 -6.05 -13.14 13.50
CA TRP A 141 -5.91 -14.58 13.60
C TRP A 141 -6.91 -15.22 14.57
N ASP A 142 -6.98 -14.71 15.80
CA ASP A 142 -7.81 -15.30 16.85
C ASP A 142 -9.32 -15.21 16.56
N GLU A 143 -9.71 -14.26 15.70
CA GLU A 143 -11.09 -14.10 15.27
C GLU A 143 -11.48 -15.07 14.14
N VAL A 144 -10.50 -15.57 13.36
CA VAL A 144 -10.78 -16.31 12.10
C VAL A 144 -10.11 -17.69 12.01
N CYS A 145 -9.22 -18.06 12.92
CA CYS A 145 -8.42 -19.30 12.82
C CYS A 145 -9.27 -20.58 12.67
N GLU A 146 -10.45 -20.64 13.31
CA GLU A 146 -11.37 -21.77 13.21
C GLU A 146 -12.29 -21.71 11.98
N ARG A 147 -12.30 -20.59 11.23
CA ARG A 147 -13.21 -20.38 10.09
C ARG A 147 -12.50 -19.85 8.85
N LEU A 148 -11.23 -20.20 8.64
CA LEU A 148 -10.44 -19.76 7.49
C LEU A 148 -11.05 -20.16 6.12
N HIS A 149 -11.89 -21.18 6.07
CA HIS A 149 -12.57 -21.65 4.86
C HIS A 149 -13.89 -20.93 4.57
N VAL A 150 -14.35 -20.07 5.47
CA VAL A 150 -15.55 -19.25 5.27
C VAL A 150 -15.25 -18.16 4.24
N LYS A 151 -16.28 -17.75 3.46
CA LYS A 151 -16.16 -16.68 2.46
C LYS A 151 -15.78 -15.36 3.12
N ALA A 152 -14.74 -14.70 2.60
CA ALA A 152 -14.17 -13.49 3.20
C ALA A 152 -15.13 -12.28 3.20
N HIS A 153 -16.11 -12.23 2.28
CA HIS A 153 -17.13 -11.17 2.28
C HIS A 153 -18.10 -11.22 3.48
N GLN A 154 -18.09 -12.31 4.28
CA GLN A 154 -18.88 -12.42 5.51
C GLN A 154 -18.18 -11.77 6.72
N LEU A 155 -16.94 -11.31 6.54
CA LEU A 155 -16.22 -10.54 7.56
C LEU A 155 -16.82 -9.14 7.70
N SER A 156 -16.74 -8.57 8.91
CA SER A 156 -17.08 -7.15 9.12
C SER A 156 -16.13 -6.23 8.35
N GLY A 157 -16.51 -4.97 8.13
CA GLY A 157 -15.68 -4.00 7.41
C GLY A 157 -14.26 -3.88 8.00
N GLY A 158 -14.14 -3.79 9.34
CA GLY A 158 -12.83 -3.73 10.01
C GLY A 158 -12.04 -5.04 9.89
N GLN A 159 -12.69 -6.22 9.89
CA GLN A 159 -12.02 -7.49 9.62
C GLN A 159 -11.55 -7.59 8.16
N GLN A 160 -12.34 -7.09 7.21
CA GLN A 160 -11.96 -7.04 5.80
C GLN A 160 -10.77 -6.10 5.59
N GLN A 161 -10.74 -4.94 6.24
CA GLN A 161 -9.62 -3.99 6.19
C GLN A 161 -8.32 -4.63 6.71
N ARG A 162 -8.39 -5.33 7.85
CA ARG A 162 -7.24 -6.07 8.37
C ARG A 162 -6.84 -7.24 7.47
N LEU A 163 -7.78 -7.92 6.84
CA LEU A 163 -7.48 -9.01 5.90
C LEU A 163 -6.69 -8.52 4.67
N ILE A 164 -7.08 -7.40 4.06
CA ILE A 164 -6.33 -6.88 2.90
C ILE A 164 -4.94 -6.38 3.31
N LEU A 165 -4.79 -5.80 4.50
CA LEU A 165 -3.47 -5.43 5.03
C LEU A 165 -2.60 -6.67 5.27
N ALA A 166 -3.15 -7.71 5.91
CA ALA A 166 -2.45 -8.99 6.10
C ALA A 166 -2.04 -9.60 4.76
N ARG A 167 -2.93 -9.59 3.75
CA ARG A 167 -2.64 -10.06 2.39
C ARG A 167 -1.44 -9.34 1.78
N ALA A 168 -1.34 -8.03 1.95
CA ALA A 168 -0.21 -7.26 1.49
C ALA A 168 1.10 -7.61 2.23
N LEU A 169 1.04 -7.72 3.57
CA LEU A 169 2.20 -8.06 4.40
C LEU A 169 2.75 -9.46 4.12
N ALA A 170 1.88 -10.43 3.85
CA ALA A 170 2.29 -11.80 3.51
C ALA A 170 3.22 -11.88 2.28
N LEU A 171 3.15 -10.90 1.39
CA LEU A 171 3.97 -10.79 0.18
C LEU A 171 5.34 -10.15 0.43
N SER A 172 5.58 -9.61 1.63
CA SER A 172 6.85 -8.97 2.03
C SER A 172 7.30 -7.89 1.03
N PRO A 173 6.51 -6.82 0.79
CA PRO A 173 6.84 -5.78 -0.18
C PRO A 173 8.04 -4.94 0.27
N GLN A 174 8.68 -4.24 -0.66
CA GLN A 174 9.68 -3.22 -0.34
C GLN A 174 9.03 -1.89 0.05
N ILE A 175 7.92 -1.54 -0.61
CA ILE A 175 7.14 -0.33 -0.35
C ILE A 175 5.67 -0.72 -0.17
N LEU A 176 5.07 -0.22 0.90
CA LEU A 176 3.65 -0.39 1.20
C LEU A 176 2.95 0.97 1.07
N LEU A 177 2.03 1.06 0.13
CA LEU A 177 1.18 2.23 -0.11
C LEU A 177 -0.17 1.99 0.57
N LEU A 178 -0.53 2.81 1.53
CA LEU A 178 -1.72 2.66 2.36
C LEU A 178 -2.67 3.85 2.16
N ASP A 179 -3.85 3.57 1.67
CA ASP A 179 -4.90 4.57 1.49
C ASP A 179 -5.92 4.43 2.62
N GLU A 180 -5.90 5.34 3.58
CA GLU A 180 -6.79 5.38 4.74
C GLU A 180 -6.90 4.02 5.50
N PRO A 181 -5.79 3.38 5.91
CA PRO A 181 -5.79 1.98 6.34
C PRO A 181 -6.56 1.71 7.64
N THR A 182 -6.94 2.74 8.39
CA THR A 182 -7.64 2.62 9.68
C THR A 182 -9.06 3.21 9.66
N ALA A 183 -9.53 3.70 8.51
CA ALA A 183 -10.82 4.41 8.42
C ALA A 183 -12.05 3.60 8.87
N SER A 184 -11.99 2.28 8.76
CA SER A 184 -13.08 1.35 9.16
C SER A 184 -12.84 0.66 10.52
N LEU A 185 -11.80 1.08 11.27
CA LEU A 185 -11.42 0.48 12.54
C LEU A 185 -11.88 1.34 13.72
N ASN A 186 -12.10 0.70 14.86
CA ASN A 186 -12.25 1.41 16.13
C ASN A 186 -10.88 1.94 16.61
N GLU A 187 -10.87 2.78 17.63
CA GLU A 187 -9.67 3.44 18.13
C GLU A 187 -8.59 2.46 18.58
N GLU A 188 -8.96 1.41 19.34
CA GLU A 188 -8.03 0.39 19.83
C GLU A 188 -7.32 -0.33 18.69
N LEU A 189 -8.06 -0.81 17.70
CA LEU A 189 -7.49 -1.46 16.52
C LEU A 189 -6.69 -0.48 15.64
N SER A 190 -7.09 0.78 15.57
CA SER A 190 -6.34 1.81 14.85
C SER A 190 -4.96 2.02 15.48
N LEU A 191 -4.88 2.19 16.79
CA LEU A 191 -3.61 2.32 17.53
C LEU A 191 -2.74 1.07 17.36
N HIS A 192 -3.37 -0.10 17.29
CA HIS A 192 -2.67 -1.36 17.07
C HIS A 192 -2.00 -1.42 15.68
N ILE A 193 -2.75 -1.03 14.64
CA ILE A 193 -2.20 -0.94 13.26
C ILE A 193 -1.10 0.14 13.19
N GLU A 194 -1.28 1.27 13.88
CA GLU A 194 -0.25 2.31 13.95
C GLU A 194 1.06 1.77 14.57
N SER A 195 0.96 1.04 15.69
CA SER A 195 2.10 0.37 16.32
C SER A 195 2.77 -0.64 15.37
N LEU A 196 1.97 -1.43 14.65
CA LEU A 196 2.47 -2.36 13.65
C LEU A 196 3.23 -1.63 12.53
N LEU A 197 2.68 -0.53 12.00
CA LEU A 197 3.34 0.26 10.96
C LEU A 197 4.67 0.86 11.46
N ALA A 198 4.71 1.33 12.71
CA ALA A 198 5.92 1.84 13.34
C ALA A 198 7.02 0.78 13.51
N GLU A 199 6.65 -0.49 13.71
CA GLU A 199 7.60 -1.61 13.71
C GLU A 199 8.03 -1.97 12.27
N LEU A 200 7.08 -2.08 11.35
CA LEU A 200 7.35 -2.48 9.97
C LEU A 200 8.23 -1.50 9.21
N LYS A 201 8.19 -0.19 9.54
CA LYS A 201 9.04 0.81 8.88
C LYS A 201 10.53 0.53 9.02
N LYS A 202 10.96 -0.28 9.99
CA LYS A 202 12.36 -0.68 10.15
C LYS A 202 12.87 -1.55 8.99
N GLU A 203 11.95 -2.24 8.30
CA GLU A 203 12.26 -3.19 7.23
C GLU A 203 11.72 -2.76 5.88
N ILE A 204 10.56 -2.06 5.84
CA ILE A 204 9.88 -1.65 4.62
C ILE A 204 9.62 -0.14 4.63
N THR A 205 9.54 0.45 3.45
CA THR A 205 9.13 1.85 3.29
C THR A 205 7.61 1.94 3.24
N ILE A 206 7.03 2.90 3.94
CA ILE A 206 5.57 3.06 4.00
C ILE A 206 5.20 4.47 3.50
N VAL A 207 4.22 4.52 2.60
CA VAL A 207 3.58 5.78 2.20
C VAL A 207 2.12 5.68 2.58
N ILE A 208 1.66 6.58 3.44
CA ILE A 208 0.29 6.56 3.95
C ILE A 208 -0.47 7.81 3.54
N VAL A 209 -1.69 7.65 3.07
CA VAL A 209 -2.69 8.72 3.00
C VAL A 209 -3.58 8.60 4.22
N SER A 210 -3.74 9.68 4.95
CA SER A 210 -4.69 9.76 6.06
C SER A 210 -5.22 11.18 6.22
N HIS A 211 -6.50 11.29 6.53
CA HIS A 211 -7.14 12.55 6.92
C HIS A 211 -7.13 12.77 8.44
N PHE A 212 -6.72 11.77 9.23
CA PHE A 212 -6.59 11.85 10.68
C PHE A 212 -5.26 12.50 11.07
N LYS A 213 -5.28 13.81 11.38
CA LYS A 213 -4.06 14.57 11.73
C LYS A 213 -3.31 13.97 12.91
N GLU A 214 -4.04 13.48 13.91
CA GLU A 214 -3.45 12.87 15.11
C GLU A 214 -2.70 11.59 14.79
N GLN A 215 -3.25 10.73 13.90
CA GLN A 215 -2.57 9.54 13.40
C GLN A 215 -1.26 9.93 12.71
N VAL A 216 -1.34 10.86 11.76
CA VAL A 216 -0.16 11.33 11.03
C VAL A 216 0.91 11.84 11.99
N ALA A 217 0.53 12.64 13.01
CA ALA A 217 1.46 13.16 14.00
C ALA A 217 2.13 12.08 14.87
N ARG A 218 1.44 10.94 15.09
CA ARG A 218 1.98 9.82 15.89
C ARG A 218 2.99 8.97 15.12
N ILE A 219 2.74 8.70 13.83
CA ILE A 219 3.48 7.64 13.12
C ILE A 219 4.37 8.14 11.98
N ALA A 220 4.09 9.32 11.38
CA ALA A 220 4.82 9.78 10.20
C ALA A 220 6.19 10.35 10.56
N ASP A 221 7.22 9.93 9.83
CA ASP A 221 8.55 10.51 9.90
C ASP A 221 8.65 11.77 9.01
N ARG A 222 7.88 11.79 7.91
CA ARG A 222 7.75 12.93 7.00
C ARG A 222 6.30 13.13 6.59
N VAL A 223 5.94 14.39 6.39
CA VAL A 223 4.60 14.79 5.91
C VAL A 223 4.76 15.65 4.66
N PHE A 224 4.03 15.29 3.61
CA PHE A 224 3.96 16.04 2.36
C PHE A 224 2.50 16.44 2.10
N GLU A 225 2.28 17.67 1.70
CA GLU A 225 0.97 18.19 1.32
C GLU A 225 0.88 18.30 -0.21
N ILE A 226 -0.24 17.82 -0.80
CA ILE A 226 -0.50 17.90 -2.24
C ILE A 226 -1.85 18.55 -2.52
#